data_e2b4939a77fa388d280cb6c935749524
#
_entry.id   e2b4939a77fa388d280cb6c935749524
#
_cell.length_a   1.000
_cell.length_b   1.000
_cell.length_c   1.000
_cell.angle_alpha   90.00
_cell.angle_beta   90.00
_cell.angle_gamma   90.00
#
_symmetry.space_group_name_H-M   'P 1'
#
loop_
_entity.id
_entity.type
_entity.pdbx_description
1 polymer ?
#
loop_
_entity_poly.entity_id
_entity_poly.type
_entity_poly.pdbx_seq_one_letter_code
_entity_poly.pdbx_strand_id
1 'polypeptide(L)'
;LLPTVLGLFAQLLRTVQARRIETVPALYMGFFMALGLALAHPNVLMTMLALALPIILVRAVLQIRAEWRGELKPLICVIQLVLLAIYPITLNILWGIVRPPREAGGWEPTQWDSTAVGEALLNGQMSNGLLWTVSVLALMGAYYLLRTRSIGVWLLLSWVYVMYFYVAARWMVWDDGRDWVLGVWYHDPFRLAANVPILAAPMAVVGVHAAYQWLKAVIAVLGERIAPLKEHGGIISLALAVILLIPLGINLQTDPNIQGYIKGTQERYLPKSDALLLSTDERDVIEHLHDYVPTGETVIVQPWTGSAVTYALTGYKVT
;
A
#
# COMPACT_ATOMS: atom_id res chain seq x y z
N LEU A 1 2.50 7.41 -5.89
CA LEU A 1 3.85 6.94 -6.27
C LEU A 1 4.14 5.52 -5.80
N LEU A 2 3.93 5.16 -4.51
CA LEU A 2 4.29 3.84 -3.98
C LEU A 2 3.68 2.66 -4.76
N PRO A 3 2.35 2.61 -5.06
CA PRO A 3 1.77 1.52 -5.84
C PRO A 3 2.37 1.42 -7.25
N THR A 4 2.66 2.55 -7.88
CA THR A 4 3.23 2.60 -9.22
C THR A 4 4.64 2.02 -9.25
N VAL A 5 5.47 2.36 -8.25
CA VAL A 5 6.83 1.83 -8.15
C VAL A 5 6.83 0.33 -7.88
N LEU A 6 5.95 -0.15 -7.00
CA LEU A 6 5.78 -1.60 -6.78
C LEU A 6 5.33 -2.32 -8.06
N GLY A 7 4.42 -1.72 -8.85
CA GLY A 7 4.01 -2.24 -10.15
C GLY A 7 5.16 -2.31 -11.16
N LEU A 8 6.02 -1.29 -11.20
CA LEU A 8 7.24 -1.29 -12.03
C LEU A 8 8.22 -2.38 -11.58
N PHE A 9 8.45 -2.52 -10.27
CA PHE A 9 9.26 -3.63 -9.74
C PHE A 9 8.70 -4.99 -10.15
N ALA A 10 7.38 -5.17 -10.10
CA ALA A 10 6.74 -6.41 -10.52
C ALA A 10 6.91 -6.70 -12.03
N GLN A 11 7.08 -5.68 -12.88
CA GLN A 11 7.40 -5.88 -14.29
C GLN A 11 8.77 -6.56 -14.48
N LEU A 12 9.72 -6.36 -13.56
CA LEU A 12 11.01 -7.06 -13.59
C LEU A 12 10.86 -8.58 -13.51
N LEU A 13 9.75 -9.08 -12.95
CA LEU A 13 9.45 -10.52 -12.96
C LEU A 13 9.13 -11.06 -14.37
N ARG A 14 8.60 -10.21 -15.24
CA ARG A 14 8.21 -10.58 -16.62
C ARG A 14 9.36 -10.44 -17.61
N THR A 15 10.21 -9.43 -17.45
CA THR A 15 11.23 -9.04 -18.43
C THR A 15 12.40 -10.01 -18.54
N VAL A 16 12.57 -10.92 -17.60
CA VAL A 16 13.68 -11.90 -17.67
C VAL A 16 13.44 -12.99 -18.71
N GLN A 17 12.21 -13.23 -19.11
CA GLN A 17 11.90 -14.11 -20.26
C GLN A 17 11.90 -13.35 -21.60
N ALA A 18 11.79 -12.03 -21.57
CA ALA A 18 11.79 -11.18 -22.75
C ALA A 18 13.14 -10.43 -22.85
N ARG A 19 13.96 -10.77 -23.83
CA ARG A 19 15.18 -10.02 -24.23
C ARG A 19 14.80 -8.64 -24.77
N ARG A 20 14.10 -7.74 -24.03
CA ARG A 20 13.58 -6.51 -24.62
C ARG A 20 14.10 -5.26 -23.93
N ILE A 21 14.44 -4.32 -24.76
CA ILE A 21 14.71 -2.90 -24.61
C ILE A 21 13.74 -2.15 -23.65
N GLU A 22 12.56 -2.71 -23.38
CA GLU A 22 11.55 -2.18 -22.45
C GLU A 22 12.00 -2.15 -20.97
N THR A 23 13.06 -2.90 -20.64
CA THR A 23 13.61 -2.91 -19.26
C THR A 23 14.29 -1.59 -18.90
N VAL A 24 14.93 -0.92 -19.87
CA VAL A 24 15.67 0.33 -19.65
C VAL A 24 14.74 1.48 -19.25
N PRO A 25 13.63 1.76 -19.96
CA PRO A 25 12.66 2.75 -19.52
C PRO A 25 12.07 2.45 -18.15
N ALA A 26 11.75 1.18 -17.85
CA ALA A 26 11.20 0.79 -16.55
C ALA A 26 12.20 1.02 -15.40
N LEU A 27 13.47 0.70 -15.60
CA LEU A 27 14.54 0.97 -14.63
C LEU A 27 14.76 2.47 -14.45
N TYR A 28 14.78 3.22 -15.54
CA TYR A 28 14.92 4.69 -15.51
C TYR A 28 13.76 5.32 -14.73
N MET A 29 12.51 5.00 -15.09
CA MET A 29 11.34 5.50 -14.37
C MET A 29 11.35 5.05 -12.91
N GLY A 30 11.66 3.79 -12.63
CA GLY A 30 11.75 3.25 -11.26
C GLY A 30 12.78 4.00 -10.41
N PHE A 31 13.94 4.33 -10.97
CA PHE A 31 14.97 5.10 -10.29
C PHE A 31 14.49 6.51 -9.92
N PHE A 32 13.93 7.28 -10.86
CA PHE A 32 13.44 8.62 -10.58
C PHE A 32 12.25 8.64 -9.62
N MET A 33 11.36 7.65 -9.71
CA MET A 33 10.25 7.52 -8.78
C MET A 33 10.73 7.15 -7.37
N ALA A 34 11.73 6.27 -7.25
CA ALA A 34 12.34 5.93 -5.95
C ALA A 34 13.06 7.16 -5.35
N LEU A 35 13.77 7.93 -6.17
CA LEU A 35 14.36 9.20 -5.75
C LEU A 35 13.29 10.20 -5.28
N GLY A 36 12.20 10.33 -6.03
CA GLY A 36 11.05 11.15 -5.64
C GLY A 36 10.43 10.71 -4.32
N LEU A 37 10.31 9.40 -4.07
CA LEU A 37 9.84 8.86 -2.78
C LEU A 37 10.81 9.20 -1.64
N ALA A 38 12.13 9.06 -1.88
CA ALA A 38 13.16 9.37 -0.90
C ALA A 38 13.15 10.86 -0.49
N LEU A 39 13.00 11.75 -1.47
CA LEU A 39 12.93 13.20 -1.24
C LEU A 39 11.62 13.62 -0.57
N ALA A 40 10.51 12.99 -0.96
CA ALA A 40 9.21 13.31 -0.38
C ALA A 40 9.10 12.82 1.08
N HIS A 41 9.54 11.60 1.36
CA HIS A 41 9.50 11.03 2.70
C HIS A 41 10.37 9.77 2.79
N PRO A 42 11.53 9.80 3.48
CA PRO A 42 12.46 8.66 3.57
C PRO A 42 11.80 7.35 4.02
N ASN A 43 10.82 7.45 4.92
CA ASN A 43 10.06 6.32 5.43
C ASN A 43 9.26 5.59 4.34
N VAL A 44 8.70 6.33 3.35
CA VAL A 44 7.95 5.73 2.23
C VAL A 44 8.92 4.97 1.30
N LEU A 45 10.15 5.42 1.15
CA LEU A 45 11.18 4.66 0.44
C LEU A 45 11.46 3.34 1.14
N MET A 46 11.64 3.34 2.48
CA MET A 46 11.86 2.12 3.25
C MET A 46 10.65 1.17 3.16
N THR A 47 9.44 1.71 3.20
CA THR A 47 8.21 0.94 2.96
C THR A 47 8.23 0.27 1.58
N MET A 48 8.58 1.02 0.53
CA MET A 48 8.70 0.49 -0.83
C MET A 48 9.71 -0.67 -0.90
N LEU A 49 10.89 -0.47 -0.32
CA LEU A 49 11.95 -1.48 -0.29
C LEU A 49 11.49 -2.73 0.47
N ALA A 50 10.84 -2.58 1.61
CA ALA A 50 10.30 -3.71 2.36
C ALA A 50 9.24 -4.47 1.54
N LEU A 51 8.26 -3.78 0.96
CA LEU A 51 7.17 -4.39 0.21
C LEU A 51 7.60 -4.98 -1.14
N ALA A 52 8.76 -4.59 -1.68
CA ALA A 52 9.35 -5.20 -2.86
C ALA A 52 10.10 -6.52 -2.57
N LEU A 53 10.43 -6.80 -1.29
CA LEU A 53 11.14 -8.03 -0.93
C LEU A 53 10.44 -9.32 -1.43
N PRO A 54 9.11 -9.49 -1.31
CA PRO A 54 8.42 -10.64 -1.88
C PRO A 54 8.59 -10.77 -3.40
N ILE A 55 8.73 -9.67 -4.14
CA ILE A 55 9.00 -9.70 -5.58
C ILE A 55 10.38 -10.32 -5.83
N ILE A 56 11.38 -9.93 -5.07
CA ILE A 56 12.74 -10.47 -5.15
C ILE A 56 12.76 -11.97 -4.83
N LEU A 57 12.02 -12.38 -3.78
CA LEU A 57 11.91 -13.81 -3.40
C LEU A 57 11.24 -14.65 -4.50
N VAL A 58 10.12 -14.18 -5.06
CA VAL A 58 9.46 -14.85 -6.16
C VAL A 58 10.38 -14.94 -7.37
N ARG A 59 11.16 -13.89 -7.64
CA ARG A 59 12.16 -13.89 -8.70
C ARG A 59 13.22 -14.96 -8.47
N ALA A 60 13.77 -15.08 -7.27
CA ALA A 60 14.76 -16.11 -6.94
C ALA A 60 14.20 -17.52 -7.17
N VAL A 61 12.96 -17.76 -6.74
CA VAL A 61 12.29 -19.06 -6.98
C VAL A 61 12.14 -19.34 -8.48
N LEU A 62 11.82 -18.34 -9.30
CA LEU A 62 11.70 -18.50 -10.75
C LEU A 62 13.05 -18.82 -11.40
N GLN A 63 14.16 -18.26 -10.92
CA GLN A 63 15.51 -18.59 -11.41
C GLN A 63 15.89 -20.04 -11.10
N ILE A 64 15.65 -20.48 -9.87
CA ILE A 64 15.91 -21.87 -9.46
C ILE A 64 15.08 -22.85 -10.30
N ARG A 65 13.79 -22.54 -10.52
CA ARG A 65 12.92 -23.38 -11.35
C ARG A 65 13.37 -23.42 -12.81
N ALA A 66 13.86 -22.32 -13.37
CA ALA A 66 14.38 -22.27 -14.73
C ALA A 66 15.66 -23.11 -14.89
N GLU A 67 16.53 -23.09 -13.87
CA GLU A 67 17.71 -23.96 -13.85
C GLU A 67 17.32 -25.44 -13.80
N TRP A 68 16.43 -25.84 -12.89
CA TRP A 68 15.96 -27.22 -12.77
C TRP A 68 15.27 -27.76 -14.03
N ARG A 69 14.72 -26.88 -14.87
CA ARG A 69 14.13 -27.22 -16.17
C ARG A 69 15.15 -27.25 -17.31
N GLY A 70 16.42 -26.96 -17.04
CA GLY A 70 17.45 -26.82 -18.06
C GLY A 70 17.33 -25.59 -18.96
N GLU A 71 16.44 -24.64 -18.61
CA GLU A 71 16.22 -23.37 -19.33
C GLU A 71 17.34 -22.34 -19.03
N LEU A 72 18.06 -22.52 -17.92
CA LEU A 72 19.11 -21.63 -17.45
C LEU A 72 20.36 -22.43 -17.06
N LYS A 73 21.55 -21.97 -17.51
CA LYS A 73 22.81 -22.58 -17.11
C LYS A 73 23.06 -22.38 -15.62
N PRO A 74 23.58 -23.41 -14.88
CA PRO A 74 23.80 -23.32 -13.43
C PRO A 74 24.62 -22.10 -13.00
N LEU A 75 25.72 -21.81 -13.71
CA LEU A 75 26.56 -20.64 -13.39
C LEU A 75 25.79 -19.32 -13.51
N ILE A 76 24.95 -19.19 -14.53
CA ILE A 76 24.12 -17.98 -14.70
C ILE A 76 23.08 -17.89 -13.59
N CYS A 77 22.47 -19.02 -13.20
CA CYS A 77 21.55 -19.08 -12.08
C CYS A 77 22.22 -18.60 -10.79
N VAL A 78 23.39 -19.13 -10.46
CA VAL A 78 24.15 -18.72 -9.26
C VAL A 78 24.48 -17.23 -9.29
N ILE A 79 24.99 -16.70 -10.40
CA ILE A 79 25.29 -15.26 -10.52
C ILE A 79 24.03 -14.41 -10.27
N GLN A 80 22.90 -14.79 -10.87
CA GLN A 80 21.65 -14.06 -10.69
C GLN A 80 21.13 -14.14 -9.26
N LEU A 81 21.23 -15.29 -8.59
CA LEU A 81 20.85 -15.44 -7.18
C LEU A 81 21.74 -14.61 -6.26
N VAL A 82 23.05 -14.54 -6.53
CA VAL A 82 23.97 -13.66 -5.78
C VAL A 82 23.56 -12.19 -5.95
N LEU A 83 23.26 -11.76 -7.17
CA LEU A 83 22.77 -10.38 -7.42
C LEU A 83 21.45 -10.10 -6.71
N LEU A 84 20.51 -11.06 -6.70
CA LEU A 84 19.25 -10.91 -5.97
C LEU A 84 19.47 -10.86 -4.45
N ALA A 85 20.45 -11.57 -3.92
CA ALA A 85 20.80 -11.57 -2.49
C ALA A 85 21.37 -10.23 -2.02
N ILE A 86 21.94 -9.41 -2.91
CA ILE A 86 22.40 -8.05 -2.59
C ILE A 86 21.22 -7.21 -2.08
N TYR A 87 20.02 -7.40 -2.62
CA TYR A 87 18.85 -6.63 -2.24
C TYR A 87 18.49 -6.77 -0.73
N PRO A 88 18.19 -7.95 -0.19
CA PRO A 88 17.88 -8.09 1.23
C PRO A 88 19.05 -7.72 2.14
N ILE A 89 20.29 -7.91 1.72
CA ILE A 89 21.48 -7.48 2.48
C ILE A 89 21.52 -5.95 2.57
N THR A 90 21.38 -5.26 1.43
CA THR A 90 21.34 -3.80 1.39
C THR A 90 20.14 -3.26 2.19
N LEU A 91 18.96 -3.87 2.04
CA LEU A 91 17.78 -3.51 2.81
C LEU A 91 18.04 -3.63 4.32
N ASN A 92 18.65 -4.72 4.77
CA ASN A 92 18.99 -4.93 6.18
C ASN A 92 19.96 -3.88 6.72
N ILE A 93 20.97 -3.51 5.94
CA ILE A 93 21.93 -2.45 6.30
C ILE A 93 21.22 -1.09 6.40
N LEU A 94 20.44 -0.73 5.38
CA LEU A 94 19.68 0.52 5.35
C LEU A 94 18.66 0.57 6.50
N TRP A 95 18.04 -0.56 6.84
CA TRP A 95 17.12 -0.67 7.96
C TRP A 95 17.74 -0.26 9.30
N GLY A 96 18.98 -0.70 9.54
CA GLY A 96 19.73 -0.30 10.73
C GLY A 96 20.15 1.19 10.72
N ILE A 97 20.50 1.73 9.56
CA ILE A 97 20.99 3.12 9.42
C ILE A 97 19.85 4.14 9.52
N VAL A 98 18.73 3.86 8.84
CA VAL A 98 17.61 4.81 8.72
C VAL A 98 16.68 4.75 9.93
N ARG A 99 16.75 3.69 10.71
CA ARG A 99 15.94 3.52 11.91
C ARG A 99 16.24 4.63 12.93
N PRO A 100 15.24 5.44 13.34
CA PRO A 100 15.41 6.46 14.36
C PRO A 100 15.69 5.81 15.73
N PRO A 101 16.20 6.58 16.71
CA PRO A 101 16.32 6.13 18.09
C PRO A 101 14.96 5.68 18.64
N ARG A 102 14.98 4.71 19.54
CA ARG A 102 13.77 4.11 20.14
C ARG A 102 12.84 5.13 20.77
N GLU A 103 13.41 6.16 21.37
CA GLU A 103 12.72 7.23 22.06
C GLU A 103 11.96 8.18 21.11
N ALA A 104 12.27 8.13 19.83
CA ALA A 104 11.59 8.94 18.81
C ALA A 104 10.17 8.44 18.50
N GLY A 105 9.81 7.22 18.92
CA GLY A 105 8.48 6.64 18.75
C GLY A 105 7.82 6.37 20.09
N GLY A 106 6.57 6.81 20.27
CA GLY A 106 5.81 6.67 21.52
C GLY A 106 4.52 5.87 21.40
N TRP A 107 4.39 5.03 20.39
CA TRP A 107 3.16 4.28 20.12
C TRP A 107 3.16 2.93 20.82
N GLU A 108 2.51 2.84 21.97
CA GLU A 108 2.33 1.60 22.71
C GLU A 108 1.38 0.63 21.98
N PRO A 109 1.56 -0.69 22.14
CA PRO A 109 0.60 -1.67 21.64
C PRO A 109 -0.74 -1.52 22.38
N THR A 110 -1.83 -1.53 21.65
CA THR A 110 -3.17 -1.20 22.18
C THR A 110 -4.19 -2.31 21.96
N GLN A 111 -3.81 -3.41 21.30
CA GLN A 111 -4.73 -4.49 20.93
C GLN A 111 -4.17 -5.86 21.32
N TRP A 112 -5.07 -6.83 21.42
CA TRP A 112 -4.73 -8.24 21.44
C TRP A 112 -4.33 -8.70 20.04
N ASP A 113 -3.51 -9.74 19.95
CA ASP A 113 -3.06 -10.34 18.69
C ASP A 113 -4.23 -10.71 17.75
N SER A 114 -5.25 -11.41 18.28
CA SER A 114 -6.43 -11.82 17.53
C SER A 114 -7.24 -10.64 16.99
N THR A 115 -7.37 -9.56 17.76
CA THR A 115 -8.06 -8.34 17.33
C THR A 115 -7.27 -7.65 16.23
N ALA A 116 -5.95 -7.51 16.38
CA ALA A 116 -5.09 -6.90 15.39
C ALA A 116 -5.08 -7.68 14.06
N VAL A 117 -5.10 -9.02 14.12
CA VAL A 117 -5.23 -9.88 12.94
C VAL A 117 -6.61 -9.70 12.29
N GLY A 118 -7.68 -9.64 13.08
CA GLY A 118 -9.03 -9.38 12.58
C GLY A 118 -9.13 -8.03 11.86
N GLU A 119 -8.59 -6.95 12.45
CA GLU A 119 -8.50 -5.62 11.83
C GLU A 119 -7.76 -5.66 10.49
N ALA A 120 -6.62 -6.37 10.43
CA ALA A 120 -5.82 -6.49 9.20
C ALA A 120 -6.56 -7.24 8.09
N LEU A 121 -7.14 -8.40 8.39
CA LEU A 121 -7.83 -9.26 7.42
C LEU A 121 -9.15 -8.66 6.92
N LEU A 122 -9.87 -7.97 7.81
CA LEU A 122 -11.19 -7.42 7.52
C LEU A 122 -11.14 -5.93 7.11
N ASN A 123 -9.94 -5.42 6.84
CA ASN A 123 -9.70 -4.03 6.43
C ASN A 123 -10.36 -3.00 7.36
N GLY A 124 -10.33 -3.28 8.67
CA GLY A 124 -10.86 -2.41 9.73
C GLY A 124 -9.76 -1.79 10.58
N GLN A 125 -8.64 -1.37 9.95
CA GLN A 125 -7.46 -0.87 10.64
C GLN A 125 -7.79 0.29 11.59
N MET A 126 -7.09 0.32 12.72
CA MET A 126 -7.24 1.35 13.77
C MET A 126 -8.62 1.38 14.41
N SER A 127 -9.24 0.21 14.58
CA SER A 127 -10.59 0.03 15.15
C SER A 127 -11.70 0.73 14.35
N ASN A 128 -11.45 0.97 13.08
CA ASN A 128 -12.45 1.47 12.16
C ASN A 128 -13.40 0.35 11.72
N GLY A 129 -14.53 0.71 11.14
CA GLY A 129 -15.50 -0.26 10.67
C GLY A 129 -14.94 -1.21 9.61
N LEU A 130 -15.42 -2.44 9.61
CA LEU A 130 -14.92 -3.51 8.75
C LEU A 130 -15.40 -3.32 7.29
N LEU A 131 -14.50 -3.45 6.33
CA LEU A 131 -14.82 -3.38 4.90
C LEU A 131 -15.00 -4.79 4.31
N TRP A 132 -16.10 -5.44 4.63
CA TRP A 132 -16.41 -6.82 4.28
C TRP A 132 -16.24 -7.11 2.79
N THR A 133 -16.76 -6.25 1.93
CA THR A 133 -16.69 -6.41 0.49
C THR A 133 -15.25 -6.49 -0.01
N VAL A 134 -14.39 -5.56 0.44
CA VAL A 134 -12.96 -5.57 0.07
C VAL A 134 -12.29 -6.82 0.60
N SER A 135 -12.60 -7.21 1.83
CA SER A 135 -11.98 -8.36 2.50
C SER A 135 -12.32 -9.68 1.82
N VAL A 136 -13.60 -9.91 1.51
CA VAL A 136 -14.03 -11.11 0.79
C VAL A 136 -13.38 -11.19 -0.58
N LEU A 137 -13.37 -10.08 -1.33
CA LEU A 137 -12.73 -10.04 -2.65
C LEU A 137 -11.21 -10.26 -2.55
N ALA A 138 -10.53 -9.67 -1.56
CA ALA A 138 -9.09 -9.89 -1.37
C ALA A 138 -8.78 -11.36 -1.05
N LEU A 139 -9.57 -12.00 -0.20
CA LEU A 139 -9.43 -13.45 0.10
C LEU A 139 -9.72 -14.34 -1.12
N MET A 140 -10.73 -13.98 -1.93
CA MET A 140 -10.97 -14.66 -3.21
C MET A 140 -9.79 -14.51 -4.16
N GLY A 141 -9.18 -13.32 -4.23
CA GLY A 141 -7.97 -13.07 -4.99
C GLY A 141 -6.80 -13.89 -4.50
N ALA A 142 -6.59 -13.97 -3.20
CA ALA A 142 -5.56 -14.80 -2.57
C ALA A 142 -5.71 -16.28 -2.96
N TYR A 143 -6.93 -16.82 -2.79
CA TYR A 143 -7.24 -18.19 -3.19
C TYR A 143 -6.98 -18.44 -4.68
N TYR A 144 -7.40 -17.51 -5.55
CA TYR A 144 -7.17 -17.62 -6.99
C TYR A 144 -5.69 -17.66 -7.35
N LEU A 145 -4.87 -16.76 -6.79
CA LEU A 145 -3.42 -16.74 -7.05
C LEU A 145 -2.74 -18.03 -6.61
N LEU A 146 -3.10 -18.58 -5.46
CA LEU A 146 -2.57 -19.86 -4.97
C LEU A 146 -3.03 -21.03 -5.86
N ARG A 147 -4.30 -21.08 -6.20
CA ARG A 147 -4.90 -22.18 -6.99
C ARG A 147 -4.33 -22.25 -8.41
N THR A 148 -4.12 -21.10 -9.02
CA THR A 148 -3.58 -20.98 -10.38
C THR A 148 -2.05 -21.01 -10.42
N ARG A 149 -1.38 -21.03 -9.26
CA ARG A 149 0.08 -20.93 -9.14
C ARG A 149 0.66 -19.76 -9.94
N SER A 150 -0.09 -18.65 -9.94
CA SER A 150 0.27 -17.44 -10.69
C SER A 150 1.56 -16.82 -10.20
N ILE A 151 2.32 -16.23 -11.12
CA ILE A 151 3.45 -15.35 -10.77
C ILE A 151 3.00 -14.18 -9.89
N GLY A 152 1.72 -13.79 -9.95
CA GLY A 152 1.09 -12.78 -9.09
C GLY A 152 1.08 -13.11 -7.60
N VAL A 153 1.56 -14.30 -7.19
CA VAL A 153 1.69 -14.68 -5.77
C VAL A 153 2.55 -13.68 -4.97
N TRP A 154 3.43 -12.91 -5.63
CA TRP A 154 4.16 -11.82 -4.97
C TRP A 154 3.23 -10.80 -4.34
N LEU A 155 2.10 -10.49 -4.97
CA LEU A 155 1.11 -9.54 -4.43
C LEU A 155 0.50 -10.07 -3.13
N LEU A 156 0.14 -11.36 -3.10
CA LEU A 156 -0.32 -12.04 -1.89
C LEU A 156 0.74 -11.98 -0.78
N LEU A 157 1.99 -12.31 -1.10
CA LEU A 157 3.08 -12.28 -0.12
C LEU A 157 3.33 -10.87 0.41
N SER A 158 3.28 -9.84 -0.44
CA SER A 158 3.43 -8.45 -0.03
C SER A 158 2.23 -7.98 0.82
N TRP A 159 1.02 -8.45 0.51
CA TRP A 159 -0.17 -8.15 1.31
C TRP A 159 -0.09 -8.78 2.71
N VAL A 160 0.29 -10.05 2.81
CA VAL A 160 0.53 -10.72 4.10
C VAL A 160 1.64 -10.02 4.89
N TYR A 161 2.69 -9.59 4.19
CA TYR A 161 3.84 -8.93 4.81
C TYR A 161 3.48 -7.55 5.39
N VAL A 162 2.71 -6.75 4.69
CA VAL A 162 2.23 -5.46 5.25
C VAL A 162 1.26 -5.66 6.40
N MET A 163 0.40 -6.68 6.33
CA MET A 163 -0.48 -7.03 7.46
C MET A 163 0.35 -7.46 8.69
N TYR A 164 1.41 -8.23 8.48
CA TYR A 164 2.31 -8.59 9.58
C TYR A 164 2.89 -7.35 10.29
N PHE A 165 3.38 -6.36 9.57
CA PHE A 165 3.88 -5.13 10.18
C PHE A 165 2.79 -4.36 10.92
N TYR A 166 1.59 -4.28 10.36
CA TYR A 166 0.46 -3.65 11.03
C TYR A 166 0.09 -4.37 12.33
N VAL A 167 -0.07 -5.69 12.28
CA VAL A 167 -0.38 -6.52 13.47
C VAL A 167 0.72 -6.37 14.51
N ALA A 168 1.99 -6.41 14.10
CA ALA A 168 3.12 -6.22 15.00
C ALA A 168 3.06 -4.86 15.72
N ALA A 169 2.71 -3.78 15.03
CA ALA A 169 2.57 -2.44 15.62
C ALA A 169 1.43 -2.37 16.65
N ARG A 170 0.35 -3.13 16.43
CA ARG A 170 -0.82 -3.12 17.30
C ARG A 170 -0.67 -3.99 18.55
N TRP A 171 0.16 -5.06 18.47
CA TRP A 171 0.19 -6.13 19.46
C TRP A 171 1.57 -6.38 20.10
N MET A 172 2.69 -6.32 19.35
CA MET A 172 3.99 -6.71 19.90
C MET A 172 4.36 -5.91 21.14
N VAL A 173 4.84 -6.61 22.16
CA VAL A 173 5.39 -6.00 23.37
C VAL A 173 6.60 -5.13 23.01
N TRP A 174 6.81 -4.06 23.77
CA TRP A 174 7.90 -3.11 23.57
C TRP A 174 9.24 -3.70 23.99
N ASP A 175 9.96 -4.25 23.02
CA ASP A 175 11.28 -4.86 23.18
C ASP A 175 12.19 -4.55 21.97
N ASP A 176 13.40 -5.10 21.97
CA ASP A 176 14.36 -4.94 20.87
C ASP A 176 13.86 -5.57 19.57
N GLY A 177 13.05 -6.63 19.64
CA GLY A 177 12.45 -7.27 18.48
C GLY A 177 11.43 -6.37 17.81
N ARG A 178 10.55 -5.73 18.59
CA ARG A 178 9.61 -4.73 18.09
C ARG A 178 10.36 -3.54 17.50
N ASP A 179 11.40 -3.06 18.17
CA ASP A 179 12.21 -1.94 17.67
C ASP A 179 12.88 -2.30 16.34
N TRP A 180 13.43 -3.50 16.21
CA TRP A 180 13.97 -3.98 14.94
C TRP A 180 12.93 -4.00 13.83
N VAL A 181 11.73 -4.53 14.08
CA VAL A 181 10.67 -4.71 13.07
C VAL A 181 10.05 -3.38 12.69
N LEU A 182 9.77 -2.50 13.65
CA LEU A 182 8.88 -1.34 13.47
C LEU A 182 9.58 0.01 13.58
N GLY A 183 10.82 0.04 14.06
CA GLY A 183 11.53 1.29 14.34
C GLY A 183 11.61 2.23 13.15
N VAL A 184 11.76 1.71 11.93
CA VAL A 184 11.75 2.50 10.69
C VAL A 184 10.47 3.32 10.53
N TRP A 185 9.33 2.86 11.06
CA TRP A 185 8.05 3.59 11.05
C TRP A 185 7.73 4.29 12.38
N TYR A 186 8.73 4.49 13.26
CA TYR A 186 8.53 5.12 14.58
C TYR A 186 7.52 4.37 15.45
N HIS A 187 7.36 3.06 15.24
CA HIS A 187 6.34 2.21 15.87
C HIS A 187 4.89 2.66 15.61
N ASP A 188 4.68 3.56 14.65
CA ASP A 188 3.41 4.23 14.38
C ASP A 188 2.43 3.31 13.61
N PRO A 189 1.35 2.83 14.25
CA PRO A 189 0.38 1.96 13.62
C PRO A 189 -0.43 2.66 12.52
N PHE A 190 -0.59 3.99 12.56
CA PHE A 190 -1.31 4.75 11.53
C PHE A 190 -0.54 4.74 10.20
N ARG A 191 0.78 4.85 10.23
CA ARG A 191 1.62 4.74 9.03
C ARG A 191 1.51 3.36 8.41
N LEU A 192 1.46 2.32 9.23
CA LEU A 192 1.32 0.94 8.76
C LEU A 192 -0.10 0.65 8.30
N ALA A 193 -1.12 1.15 8.99
CA ALA A 193 -2.51 1.09 8.56
C ALA A 193 -2.71 1.67 7.16
N ALA A 194 -2.10 2.82 6.86
CA ALA A 194 -2.16 3.46 5.55
C ALA A 194 -1.55 2.63 4.41
N ASN A 195 -0.65 1.69 4.72
CA ASN A 195 -0.03 0.83 3.72
C ASN A 195 -0.86 -0.41 3.37
N VAL A 196 -1.75 -0.88 4.26
CA VAL A 196 -2.56 -2.09 4.01
C VAL A 196 -3.47 -1.95 2.78
N PRO A 197 -4.21 -0.84 2.58
CA PRO A 197 -5.06 -0.66 1.41
C PRO A 197 -4.31 -0.66 0.08
N ILE A 198 -3.04 -0.26 0.07
CA ILE A 198 -2.19 -0.24 -1.14
C ILE A 198 -2.09 -1.63 -1.77
N LEU A 199 -2.14 -2.68 -0.95
CA LEU A 199 -2.08 -4.08 -1.41
C LEU A 199 -3.43 -4.79 -1.33
N ALA A 200 -4.30 -4.43 -0.39
CA ALA A 200 -5.64 -4.98 -0.30
C ALA A 200 -6.52 -4.65 -1.51
N ALA A 201 -6.44 -3.42 -2.03
CA ALA A 201 -7.20 -3.01 -3.21
C ALA A 201 -6.81 -3.80 -4.48
N PRO A 202 -5.52 -3.93 -4.87
CA PRO A 202 -5.13 -4.81 -5.97
C PRO A 202 -5.50 -6.27 -5.74
N MET A 203 -5.42 -6.77 -4.49
CA MET A 203 -5.89 -8.13 -4.17
C MET A 203 -7.39 -8.29 -4.41
N ALA A 204 -8.21 -7.30 -4.03
CA ALA A 204 -9.64 -7.31 -4.31
C ALA A 204 -9.93 -7.27 -5.82
N VAL A 205 -9.16 -6.53 -6.62
CA VAL A 205 -9.25 -6.54 -8.09
C VAL A 205 -8.97 -7.94 -8.65
N VAL A 206 -7.96 -8.64 -8.14
CA VAL A 206 -7.71 -10.06 -8.49
C VAL A 206 -8.89 -10.93 -8.09
N GLY A 207 -9.55 -10.65 -6.97
CA GLY A 207 -10.77 -11.33 -6.53
C GLY A 207 -11.95 -11.12 -7.48
N VAL A 208 -12.16 -9.90 -7.96
CA VAL A 208 -13.15 -9.61 -9.01
C VAL A 208 -12.84 -10.42 -10.27
N HIS A 209 -11.58 -10.46 -10.69
CA HIS A 209 -11.16 -11.30 -11.82
C HIS A 209 -11.46 -12.79 -11.57
N ALA A 210 -11.16 -13.29 -10.37
CA ALA A 210 -11.45 -14.68 -10.00
C ALA A 210 -12.96 -14.98 -10.07
N ALA A 211 -13.79 -14.11 -9.51
CA ALA A 211 -15.24 -14.22 -9.59
C ALA A 211 -15.76 -14.28 -11.03
N TYR A 212 -15.19 -13.44 -11.91
CA TYR A 212 -15.51 -13.46 -13.32
C TYR A 212 -15.12 -14.79 -14.00
N GLN A 213 -13.94 -15.33 -13.71
CA GLN A 213 -13.51 -16.63 -14.27
C GLN A 213 -14.41 -17.77 -13.78
N TRP A 214 -14.83 -17.76 -12.52
CA TRP A 214 -15.75 -18.74 -11.98
C TRP A 214 -17.15 -18.61 -12.59
N LEU A 215 -17.63 -17.38 -12.78
CA LEU A 215 -18.90 -17.12 -13.48
C LEU A 215 -18.86 -17.69 -14.90
N LYS A 216 -17.77 -17.44 -15.64
CA LYS A 216 -17.57 -18.03 -17.00
C LYS A 216 -17.61 -19.56 -16.96
N ALA A 217 -16.94 -20.18 -16.00
CA ALA A 217 -16.92 -21.63 -15.88
C ALA A 217 -18.33 -22.20 -15.59
N VAL A 218 -19.10 -21.55 -14.72
CA VAL A 218 -20.50 -21.92 -14.44
C VAL A 218 -21.37 -21.79 -15.68
N ILE A 219 -21.26 -20.68 -16.41
CA ILE A 219 -22.03 -20.47 -17.63
C ILE A 219 -21.65 -21.48 -18.72
N ALA A 220 -20.38 -21.85 -18.84
CA ALA A 220 -19.95 -22.89 -19.78
C ALA A 220 -20.59 -24.25 -19.46
N VAL A 221 -20.61 -24.65 -18.18
CA VAL A 221 -21.25 -25.90 -17.75
C VAL A 221 -22.76 -25.89 -18.01
N LEU A 222 -23.43 -24.74 -17.70
CA LEU A 222 -24.86 -24.59 -18.00
C LEU A 222 -25.14 -24.57 -19.50
N GLY A 223 -24.23 -24.04 -20.31
CA GLY A 223 -24.30 -23.99 -21.76
C GLY A 223 -24.33 -25.39 -22.43
N GLU A 224 -23.83 -26.43 -21.75
CA GLU A 224 -23.99 -27.80 -22.23
C GLU A 224 -25.46 -28.24 -22.32
N ARG A 225 -26.34 -27.60 -21.53
CA ARG A 225 -27.77 -27.94 -21.45
C ARG A 225 -28.69 -26.86 -22.04
N ILE A 226 -28.18 -25.64 -22.22
CA ILE A 226 -28.97 -24.46 -22.59
C ILE A 226 -28.34 -23.80 -23.82
N ALA A 227 -28.92 -24.00 -25.01
CA ALA A 227 -28.38 -23.54 -26.27
C ALA A 227 -27.97 -22.06 -26.33
N PRO A 228 -28.78 -21.08 -25.86
CA PRO A 228 -28.39 -19.66 -25.84
C PRO A 228 -27.13 -19.38 -25.01
N LEU A 229 -26.89 -20.12 -23.92
CA LEU A 229 -25.69 -19.98 -23.10
C LEU A 229 -24.47 -20.57 -23.81
N LYS A 230 -24.64 -21.60 -24.63
CA LYS A 230 -23.57 -22.20 -25.45
C LYS A 230 -23.10 -21.22 -26.53
N GLU A 231 -24.02 -20.55 -27.20
CA GLU A 231 -23.71 -19.63 -28.32
C GLU A 231 -23.19 -18.27 -27.84
N HIS A 232 -23.75 -17.73 -26.76
CA HIS A 232 -23.49 -16.36 -26.31
C HIS A 232 -22.83 -16.27 -24.91
N GLY A 233 -22.31 -17.37 -24.39
CA GLY A 233 -21.80 -17.48 -23.01
C GLY A 233 -20.78 -16.40 -22.62
N GLY A 234 -19.93 -15.98 -23.55
CA GLY A 234 -18.95 -14.90 -23.31
C GLY A 234 -19.61 -13.56 -23.06
N ILE A 235 -20.58 -13.19 -23.90
CA ILE A 235 -21.32 -11.92 -23.77
C ILE A 235 -22.20 -11.94 -22.52
N ILE A 236 -22.86 -13.05 -22.24
CA ILE A 236 -23.71 -13.23 -21.06
C ILE A 236 -22.86 -13.13 -19.79
N SER A 237 -21.68 -13.77 -19.76
CA SER A 237 -20.77 -13.66 -18.61
C SER A 237 -20.31 -12.23 -18.36
N LEU A 238 -19.99 -11.50 -19.41
CA LEU A 238 -19.58 -10.10 -19.31
C LEU A 238 -20.73 -9.22 -18.82
N ALA A 239 -21.93 -9.39 -19.39
CA ALA A 239 -23.13 -8.63 -18.99
C ALA A 239 -23.47 -8.86 -17.51
N LEU A 240 -23.47 -10.12 -17.06
CA LEU A 240 -23.72 -10.47 -15.67
C LEU A 240 -22.62 -9.93 -14.75
N ALA A 241 -21.35 -9.97 -15.15
CA ALA A 241 -20.26 -9.38 -14.37
C ALA A 241 -20.45 -7.87 -14.20
N VAL A 242 -20.82 -7.14 -15.26
CA VAL A 242 -21.11 -5.70 -15.18
C VAL A 242 -22.31 -5.43 -14.27
N ILE A 243 -23.39 -6.20 -14.41
CA ILE A 243 -24.60 -6.07 -13.55
C ILE A 243 -24.25 -6.30 -12.06
N LEU A 244 -23.35 -7.23 -11.76
CA LEU A 244 -22.93 -7.51 -10.38
C LEU A 244 -21.93 -6.46 -9.85
N LEU A 245 -21.08 -5.89 -10.72
CA LEU A 245 -20.11 -4.87 -10.32
C LEU A 245 -20.75 -3.52 -9.99
N ILE A 246 -21.87 -3.17 -10.62
CA ILE A 246 -22.57 -1.91 -10.33
C ILE A 246 -23.04 -1.84 -8.86
N PRO A 247 -23.87 -2.77 -8.34
CA PRO A 247 -24.28 -2.72 -6.93
C PRO A 247 -23.10 -2.89 -5.96
N LEU A 248 -22.05 -3.63 -6.34
CA LEU A 248 -20.84 -3.74 -5.56
C LEU A 248 -20.12 -2.39 -5.44
N GLY A 249 -19.99 -1.67 -6.55
CA GLY A 249 -19.42 -0.32 -6.58
C GLY A 249 -20.25 0.68 -5.77
N ILE A 250 -21.58 0.61 -5.90
CA ILE A 250 -22.50 1.44 -5.09
C ILE A 250 -22.33 1.12 -3.60
N ASN A 251 -22.30 -0.17 -3.23
CA ASN A 251 -22.11 -0.59 -1.83
C ASN A 251 -20.80 -0.06 -1.25
N LEU A 252 -19.69 -0.13 -2.00
CA LEU A 252 -18.40 0.41 -1.57
C LEU A 252 -18.44 1.93 -1.42
N GLN A 253 -19.08 2.66 -2.37
CA GLN A 253 -19.16 4.12 -2.31
C GLN A 253 -20.10 4.62 -1.20
N THR A 254 -21.10 3.86 -0.83
CA THR A 254 -22.10 4.22 0.20
C THR A 254 -21.82 3.59 1.56
N ASP A 255 -20.71 2.83 1.69
CA ASP A 255 -20.33 2.22 2.96
C ASP A 255 -20.17 3.31 4.04
N PRO A 256 -20.87 3.20 5.18
CA PRO A 256 -20.85 4.22 6.23
C PRO A 256 -19.45 4.52 6.75
N ASN A 257 -18.54 3.53 6.77
CA ASN A 257 -17.17 3.71 7.23
C ASN A 257 -16.38 4.55 6.22
N ILE A 258 -16.50 4.26 4.92
CA ILE A 258 -15.87 5.04 3.85
C ILE A 258 -16.40 6.48 3.86
N GLN A 259 -17.72 6.65 3.95
CA GLN A 259 -18.33 7.98 4.01
C GLN A 259 -17.92 8.75 5.28
N GLY A 260 -17.78 8.07 6.42
CA GLY A 260 -17.27 8.64 7.66
C GLY A 260 -15.83 9.17 7.50
N TYR A 261 -14.96 8.43 6.81
CA TYR A 261 -13.59 8.88 6.50
C TYR A 261 -13.57 10.09 5.58
N ILE A 262 -14.37 10.06 4.51
CA ILE A 262 -14.45 11.19 3.56
C ILE A 262 -14.92 12.43 4.31
N LYS A 263 -16.00 12.32 5.07
CA LYS A 263 -16.55 13.41 5.86
C LYS A 263 -15.54 13.93 6.90
N GLY A 264 -14.94 13.07 7.70
CA GLY A 264 -13.96 13.45 8.70
C GLY A 264 -12.71 14.11 8.10
N THR A 265 -12.29 13.67 6.89
CA THR A 265 -11.21 14.30 6.15
C THR A 265 -11.63 15.69 5.65
N GLN A 266 -12.81 15.80 5.05
CA GLN A 266 -13.33 17.08 4.58
C GLN A 266 -13.45 18.10 5.71
N GLU A 267 -13.99 17.68 6.86
CA GLU A 267 -14.15 18.55 8.03
C GLU A 267 -12.83 19.10 8.56
N ARG A 268 -11.72 18.38 8.41
CA ARG A 268 -10.40 18.86 8.82
C ARG A 268 -9.86 20.00 7.96
N TYR A 269 -10.27 20.08 6.71
CA TYR A 269 -9.78 21.08 5.75
C TYR A 269 -10.79 22.19 5.47
N LEU A 270 -12.01 22.11 6.02
CA LEU A 270 -12.99 23.16 5.89
C LEU A 270 -12.62 24.33 6.83
N PRO A 271 -12.53 25.57 6.31
CA PRO A 271 -12.33 26.75 7.16
C PRO A 271 -13.59 26.98 8.00
N LYS A 272 -13.46 26.85 9.30
CA LYS A 272 -14.52 27.11 10.31
C LYS A 272 -13.86 27.50 11.64
N SER A 273 -14.64 28.09 12.54
CA SER A 273 -14.13 28.62 13.80
C SER A 273 -13.51 27.57 14.72
N ASP A 274 -13.93 26.32 14.60
CA ASP A 274 -13.42 25.16 15.35
C ASP A 274 -12.54 24.19 14.51
N ALA A 275 -12.00 24.66 13.36
CA ALA A 275 -11.16 23.82 12.52
C ALA A 275 -9.87 23.40 13.24
N LEU A 276 -9.53 22.10 13.14
CA LEU A 276 -8.39 21.51 13.85
C LEU A 276 -7.01 21.95 13.33
N LEU A 277 -6.93 22.30 12.04
CA LEU A 277 -5.65 22.68 11.41
C LEU A 277 -5.45 24.17 11.35
N LEU A 278 -6.46 24.92 10.95
CA LEU A 278 -6.44 26.36 10.85
C LEU A 278 -7.89 26.86 10.99
N SER A 279 -8.22 27.44 12.12
CA SER A 279 -9.53 28.06 12.33
C SER A 279 -9.67 29.38 11.54
N THR A 280 -10.90 29.81 11.32
CA THR A 280 -11.17 31.12 10.69
C THR A 280 -10.58 32.28 11.50
N ASP A 281 -10.60 32.18 12.81
CA ASP A 281 -10.09 33.20 13.70
C ASP A 281 -8.54 33.25 13.69
N GLU A 282 -7.88 32.08 13.72
CA GLU A 282 -6.43 32.02 13.56
C GLU A 282 -5.99 32.56 12.19
N ARG A 283 -6.74 32.23 11.14
CA ARG A 283 -6.47 32.73 9.79
C ARG A 283 -6.59 34.24 9.72
N ASP A 284 -7.65 34.81 10.31
CA ASP A 284 -7.86 36.24 10.37
C ASP A 284 -6.70 36.97 11.08
N VAL A 285 -6.26 36.44 12.23
CA VAL A 285 -5.07 36.98 12.94
C VAL A 285 -3.82 36.89 12.08
N ILE A 286 -3.61 35.77 11.39
CA ILE A 286 -2.44 35.59 10.54
C ILE A 286 -2.45 36.56 9.35
N GLU A 287 -3.58 36.72 8.69
CA GLU A 287 -3.71 37.62 7.54
C GLU A 287 -3.53 39.11 7.94
N HIS A 288 -3.83 39.48 9.19
CA HIS A 288 -3.65 40.83 9.75
C HIS A 288 -2.33 41.01 10.51
N LEU A 289 -1.39 40.07 10.43
CA LEU A 289 -0.08 40.18 11.11
C LEU A 289 0.65 41.47 10.80
N HIS A 290 0.51 41.99 9.58
CA HIS A 290 1.15 43.24 9.14
C HIS A 290 0.71 44.48 9.93
N ASP A 291 -0.43 44.43 10.65
CA ASP A 291 -0.92 45.50 11.51
C ASP A 291 -0.16 45.55 12.85
N TYR A 292 0.46 44.42 13.25
CA TYR A 292 1.09 44.24 14.56
C TYR A 292 2.59 44.01 14.50
N VAL A 293 3.09 43.45 13.40
CA VAL A 293 4.47 43.03 13.27
C VAL A 293 5.13 43.76 12.08
N PRO A 294 6.23 44.49 12.28
CA PRO A 294 6.95 45.15 11.20
C PRO A 294 7.43 44.16 10.14
N THR A 295 7.44 44.60 8.88
CA THR A 295 7.92 43.78 7.76
C THR A 295 9.39 43.43 7.95
N GLY A 296 9.72 42.13 7.82
CA GLY A 296 11.08 41.60 7.96
C GLY A 296 11.41 41.02 9.33
N GLU A 297 10.56 41.21 10.31
CA GLU A 297 10.66 40.55 11.63
C GLU A 297 10.33 39.06 11.52
N THR A 298 10.82 38.30 12.50
CA THR A 298 10.57 36.85 12.60
C THR A 298 9.49 36.56 13.62
N VAL A 299 8.50 35.77 13.23
CA VAL A 299 7.38 35.38 14.09
C VAL A 299 7.63 34.00 14.67
N ILE A 300 7.49 33.86 15.97
CA ILE A 300 7.55 32.56 16.64
C ILE A 300 6.19 31.89 16.50
N VAL A 301 6.16 30.68 15.94
CA VAL A 301 4.93 29.93 15.68
C VAL A 301 4.93 28.59 16.39
N GLN A 302 3.73 28.09 16.70
CA GLN A 302 3.56 26.75 17.23
C GLN A 302 3.32 25.78 16.06
N PRO A 303 4.25 24.82 15.79
CA PRO A 303 4.15 23.96 14.61
C PRO A 303 2.95 23.00 14.61
N TRP A 304 2.26 22.85 15.74
CA TRP A 304 1.09 21.98 15.89
C TRP A 304 -0.25 22.72 15.82
N THR A 305 -0.24 24.01 15.50
CA THR A 305 -1.44 24.85 15.35
C THR A 305 -1.50 25.47 13.96
N GLY A 306 -2.58 26.18 13.65
CA GLY A 306 -2.75 26.93 12.41
C GLY A 306 -1.63 27.93 12.13
N SER A 307 -0.96 28.43 13.18
CA SER A 307 0.16 29.36 13.04
C SER A 307 1.35 28.79 12.25
N ALA A 308 1.47 27.47 12.12
CA ALA A 308 2.50 26.83 11.29
C ALA A 308 2.45 27.25 9.81
N VAL A 309 1.30 27.66 9.28
CA VAL A 309 1.14 28.11 7.89
C VAL A 309 1.37 29.62 7.68
N THR A 310 1.76 30.36 8.71
CA THR A 310 1.97 31.81 8.66
C THR A 310 2.88 32.23 7.50
N TYR A 311 4.03 31.56 7.31
CA TYR A 311 4.91 31.86 6.20
C TYR A 311 4.23 31.71 4.83
N ALA A 312 3.45 30.64 4.66
CA ALA A 312 2.78 30.36 3.39
C ALA A 312 1.68 31.39 3.07
N LEU A 313 1.02 31.93 4.09
CA LEU A 313 -0.06 32.90 3.92
C LEU A 313 0.43 34.35 3.81
N THR A 314 1.52 34.70 4.51
CA THR A 314 1.91 36.10 4.68
C THR A 314 3.32 36.41 4.20
N GLY A 315 4.18 35.41 4.02
CA GLY A 315 5.59 35.61 3.71
C GLY A 315 6.47 36.02 4.91
N TYR A 316 5.92 36.16 6.10
CA TYR A 316 6.73 36.44 7.30
C TYR A 316 7.63 35.24 7.62
N LYS A 317 8.88 35.53 8.02
CA LYS A 317 9.79 34.49 8.53
C LYS A 317 9.22 33.90 9.80
N VAL A 318 9.27 32.58 9.93
CA VAL A 318 8.79 31.84 11.10
C VAL A 318 9.87 30.94 11.67
N THR A 319 9.82 30.67 12.98
CA THR A 319 10.75 29.77 13.69
C THR A 319 9.95 28.76 14.51
#